data_840a6fb601eda6eb04110c68ab7bb940
#
_entry.id   840a6fb601eda6eb04110c68ab7bb940
#
_cell.length_a   1.000
_cell.length_b   1.000
_cell.length_c   1.000
_cell.angle_alpha   90.00
_cell.angle_beta   90.00
_cell.angle_gamma   90.00
#
_symmetry.space_group_name_H-M   'P 1'
#
loop_
_entity.id
_entity.type
_entity.pdbx_description
1 polymer ?
#
loop_
_entity_poly.entity_id
_entity_poly.type
_entity_poly.pdbx_seq_one_letter_code
_entity_poly.pdbx_strand_id
1 'polypeptide(L)'
;TNVSHDIKTPLTSIINYVNLMKREHIEDGRINAYLDVLDQKSQRLKTLIEDLVEASKASSGNVKLEFTDIDLVQMAFQTNGEFEEKLDARHLQLIINAPREPLMIRADGRRLWRVLENLYNNVCKYAMEGSRVYVDLARVPGNAETGTAGQAVFTIKNISANPLNIRADELTERFVRGDVARTTEGSGLGLSIAKDLTELQKGQFSLYIDGDLFKAQVAFDLVEKTTEKAVEDAGIIEETDASEAAEKPKKDDELKKTNIPEEATIQKEVNGESSENAINETINTTENSRNE
;
A
#
# COMPACT_ATOMS: atom_id res chain seq x y z
N THR A 1 -10.83 -22.76 14.67
CA THR A 1 -11.01 -24.13 14.18
C THR A 1 -9.67 -24.76 13.92
N ASN A 2 -9.45 -25.98 14.44
CA ASN A 2 -8.17 -26.69 14.43
C ASN A 2 -7.66 -27.03 13.02
N VAL A 3 -8.54 -27.10 12.01
CA VAL A 3 -8.18 -27.49 10.63
C VAL A 3 -7.08 -26.64 10.02
N SER A 4 -7.10 -25.32 10.25
CA SER A 4 -6.03 -24.43 9.75
C SER A 4 -4.67 -24.73 10.38
N HIS A 5 -4.65 -25.03 11.68
CA HIS A 5 -3.45 -25.40 12.42
C HIS A 5 -2.95 -26.78 11.97
N ASP A 6 -3.88 -27.71 11.79
CA ASP A 6 -3.58 -29.11 11.44
C ASP A 6 -3.00 -29.25 10.01
N ILE A 7 -3.31 -28.30 9.13
CA ILE A 7 -2.71 -28.22 7.80
C ILE A 7 -1.38 -27.45 7.82
N LYS A 8 -1.27 -26.37 8.61
CA LYS A 8 -0.04 -25.56 8.68
C LYS A 8 1.15 -26.34 9.24
N THR A 9 0.92 -27.19 10.24
CA THR A 9 1.98 -27.93 10.92
C THR A 9 2.75 -28.87 9.97
N PRO A 10 2.12 -29.81 9.24
CA PRO A 10 2.83 -30.67 8.30
C PRO A 10 3.50 -29.89 7.16
N LEU A 11 2.85 -28.83 6.69
CA LEU A 11 3.43 -28.00 5.63
C LEU A 11 4.69 -27.25 6.10
N THR A 12 4.68 -26.71 7.32
CA THR A 12 5.87 -26.09 7.91
C THR A 12 7.01 -27.10 8.02
N SER A 13 6.71 -28.36 8.38
CA SER A 13 7.70 -29.44 8.42
C SER A 13 8.30 -29.72 7.03
N ILE A 14 7.47 -29.79 5.98
CA ILE A 14 7.94 -29.97 4.59
C ILE A 14 8.90 -28.85 4.19
N ILE A 15 8.50 -27.60 4.43
CA ILE A 15 9.33 -26.41 4.10
C ILE A 15 10.66 -26.48 4.87
N ASN A 16 10.64 -26.82 6.14
CA ASN A 16 11.86 -26.93 6.95
C ASN A 16 12.79 -28.03 6.43
N TYR A 17 12.27 -29.20 6.05
CA TYR A 17 13.11 -30.27 5.50
C TYR A 17 13.68 -29.89 4.11
N VAL A 18 12.90 -29.24 3.25
CA VAL A 18 13.41 -28.71 1.97
C VAL A 18 14.55 -27.71 2.21
N ASN A 19 14.37 -26.79 3.17
CA ASN A 19 15.41 -25.82 3.54
C ASN A 19 16.67 -26.48 4.11
N LEU A 20 16.52 -27.54 4.93
CA LEU A 20 17.66 -28.30 5.44
C LEU A 20 18.40 -29.00 4.31
N MET A 21 17.69 -29.69 3.40
CA MET A 21 18.30 -30.35 2.23
C MET A 21 19.02 -29.35 1.30
N LYS A 22 18.48 -28.13 1.11
CA LYS A 22 19.13 -27.06 0.32
C LYS A 22 20.43 -26.56 0.98
N ARG A 23 20.58 -26.70 2.30
CA ARG A 23 21.81 -26.31 3.04
C ARG A 23 22.88 -27.40 2.98
N GLU A 24 22.50 -28.65 2.71
CA GLU A 24 23.45 -29.71 2.46
C GLU A 24 24.14 -29.45 1.11
N HIS A 25 25.46 -29.60 1.07
CA HIS A 25 26.22 -29.44 -0.17
C HIS A 25 26.00 -30.64 -1.09
N ILE A 26 24.86 -30.63 -1.81
CA ILE A 26 24.51 -31.69 -2.76
C ILE A 26 25.15 -31.31 -4.09
N GLU A 27 26.11 -32.17 -4.57
CA GLU A 27 26.81 -31.91 -5.81
C GLU A 27 25.97 -32.24 -7.07
N ASP A 28 24.91 -33.06 -6.95
CA ASP A 28 24.01 -33.39 -8.07
C ASP A 28 23.11 -32.23 -8.43
N GLY A 29 23.36 -31.56 -9.55
CA GLY A 29 22.59 -30.43 -10.06
C GLY A 29 21.11 -30.76 -10.35
N ARG A 30 20.77 -32.04 -10.64
CA ARG A 30 19.35 -32.45 -10.82
C ARG A 30 18.61 -32.48 -9.50
N ILE A 31 19.28 -32.95 -8.42
CA ILE A 31 18.67 -32.93 -7.07
C ILE A 31 18.43 -31.50 -6.63
N ASN A 32 19.38 -30.60 -6.84
CA ASN A 32 19.21 -29.18 -6.54
C ASN A 32 18.03 -28.56 -7.31
N ALA A 33 17.88 -28.86 -8.60
CA ALA A 33 16.74 -28.42 -9.39
C ALA A 33 15.39 -28.97 -8.84
N TYR A 34 15.35 -30.21 -8.37
CA TYR A 34 14.16 -30.78 -7.73
C TYR A 34 13.85 -30.09 -6.39
N LEU A 35 14.87 -29.79 -5.60
CA LEU A 35 14.71 -29.05 -4.34
C LEU A 35 14.17 -27.65 -4.57
N ASP A 36 14.63 -26.93 -5.60
CA ASP A 36 14.10 -25.61 -5.95
C ASP A 36 12.62 -25.68 -6.35
N VAL A 37 12.24 -26.69 -7.13
CA VAL A 37 10.82 -26.91 -7.47
C VAL A 37 9.99 -27.23 -6.23
N LEU A 38 10.48 -28.11 -5.33
CA LEU A 38 9.80 -28.46 -4.09
C LEU A 38 9.63 -27.25 -3.17
N ASP A 39 10.68 -26.44 -3.02
CA ASP A 39 10.63 -25.20 -2.24
C ASP A 39 9.55 -24.27 -2.79
N GLN A 40 9.63 -23.97 -4.08
CA GLN A 40 8.64 -23.10 -4.75
C GLN A 40 7.20 -23.61 -4.56
N LYS A 41 6.96 -24.92 -4.75
CA LYS A 41 5.62 -25.51 -4.62
C LYS A 41 5.15 -25.54 -3.16
N SER A 42 6.05 -25.75 -2.21
CA SER A 42 5.74 -25.73 -0.78
C SER A 42 5.40 -24.32 -0.28
N GLN A 43 6.17 -23.29 -0.68
CA GLN A 43 5.87 -21.91 -0.37
C GLN A 43 4.53 -21.46 -0.98
N ARG A 44 4.27 -21.87 -2.24
CA ARG A 44 2.99 -21.60 -2.87
C ARG A 44 1.82 -22.23 -2.12
N LEU A 45 1.95 -23.50 -1.72
CA LEU A 45 0.91 -24.18 -0.95
C LEU A 45 0.66 -23.48 0.40
N LYS A 46 1.72 -22.99 1.05
CA LYS A 46 1.61 -22.19 2.27
C LYS A 46 0.75 -20.95 2.04
N THR A 47 1.05 -20.17 1.01
CA THR A 47 0.28 -18.97 0.66
C THR A 47 -1.19 -19.30 0.36
N LEU A 48 -1.45 -20.38 -0.41
CA LEU A 48 -2.82 -20.82 -0.71
C LEU A 48 -3.63 -21.17 0.55
N ILE A 49 -3.01 -21.86 1.52
CA ILE A 49 -3.66 -22.21 2.78
C ILE A 49 -3.89 -20.98 3.64
N GLU A 50 -2.94 -20.05 3.68
CA GLU A 50 -3.09 -18.79 4.42
C GLU A 50 -4.23 -17.96 3.84
N ASP A 51 -4.27 -17.80 2.51
CA ASP A 51 -5.35 -17.11 1.80
C ASP A 51 -6.72 -17.76 2.06
N LEU A 52 -6.80 -19.10 1.98
CA LEU A 52 -8.05 -19.84 2.22
C LEU A 52 -8.57 -19.65 3.64
N VAL A 53 -7.68 -19.73 4.63
CA VAL A 53 -8.01 -19.53 6.05
C VAL A 53 -8.47 -18.08 6.27
N GLU A 54 -7.80 -17.12 5.67
CA GLU A 54 -8.16 -15.69 5.77
C GLU A 54 -9.54 -15.44 5.14
N ALA A 55 -9.77 -15.91 3.91
CA ALA A 55 -11.06 -15.83 3.24
C ALA A 55 -12.20 -16.48 4.03
N SER A 56 -11.93 -17.66 4.63
CA SER A 56 -12.91 -18.35 5.50
C SER A 56 -13.24 -17.56 6.76
N LYS A 57 -12.24 -16.95 7.41
CA LYS A 57 -12.44 -16.11 8.60
C LYS A 57 -13.18 -14.82 8.27
N ALA A 58 -12.79 -14.15 7.19
CA ALA A 58 -13.42 -12.92 6.74
C ALA A 58 -14.92 -13.14 6.44
N SER A 59 -15.23 -14.20 5.70
CA SER A 59 -16.62 -14.56 5.36
C SER A 59 -17.48 -14.97 6.56
N SER A 60 -16.89 -15.60 7.58
CA SER A 60 -17.63 -16.01 8.78
C SER A 60 -17.82 -14.88 9.80
N GLY A 61 -17.27 -13.68 9.54
CA GLY A 61 -17.28 -12.56 10.49
C GLY A 61 -16.45 -12.80 11.76
N ASN A 62 -15.74 -13.91 11.84
CA ASN A 62 -14.95 -14.29 13.02
C ASN A 62 -13.55 -13.68 13.04
N VAL A 63 -13.42 -12.46 12.53
CA VAL A 63 -12.17 -11.67 12.57
C VAL A 63 -12.32 -10.61 13.65
N LYS A 64 -11.44 -10.67 14.66
CA LYS A 64 -11.32 -9.55 15.59
C LYS A 64 -10.63 -8.39 14.88
N LEU A 65 -11.31 -7.27 14.79
CA LEU A 65 -10.80 -6.04 14.20
C LEU A 65 -10.29 -5.10 15.30
N GLU A 66 -9.16 -4.47 15.05
CA GLU A 66 -8.56 -3.45 15.90
C GLU A 66 -8.61 -2.11 15.17
N PHE A 67 -9.75 -1.42 15.28
CA PHE A 67 -9.95 -0.13 14.61
C PHE A 67 -9.11 0.98 15.22
N THR A 68 -8.34 1.66 14.37
CA THR A 68 -7.56 2.87 14.69
C THR A 68 -7.77 3.92 13.61
N ASP A 69 -7.43 5.16 13.91
CA ASP A 69 -7.43 6.23 12.92
C ASP A 69 -6.15 6.13 12.09
N ILE A 70 -6.30 6.02 10.78
CA ILE A 70 -5.22 5.76 9.83
C ILE A 70 -5.27 6.81 8.72
N ASP A 71 -4.12 7.36 8.38
CA ASP A 71 -3.98 8.15 7.16
C ASP A 71 -3.83 7.22 5.94
N LEU A 72 -4.86 7.18 5.11
CA LEU A 72 -4.88 6.36 3.89
C LEU A 72 -3.80 6.80 2.87
N VAL A 73 -3.45 8.10 2.86
CA VAL A 73 -2.37 8.62 1.99
C VAL A 73 -1.03 8.02 2.42
N GLN A 74 -0.71 8.09 3.71
CA GLN A 74 0.52 7.52 4.26
C GLN A 74 0.59 6.01 4.04
N MET A 75 -0.50 5.28 4.28
CA MET A 75 -0.59 3.84 4.05
C MET A 75 -0.31 3.48 2.59
N ALA A 76 -0.88 4.22 1.64
CA ALA A 76 -0.66 4.01 0.22
C ALA A 76 0.80 4.26 -0.19
N PHE A 77 1.44 5.33 0.30
CA PHE A 77 2.85 5.59 0.02
C PHE A 77 3.77 4.51 0.60
N GLN A 78 3.48 4.02 1.81
CA GLN A 78 4.22 2.90 2.40
C GLN A 78 4.09 1.64 1.53
N THR A 79 2.86 1.31 1.08
CA THR A 79 2.62 0.17 0.19
C THR A 79 3.38 0.33 -1.14
N ASN A 80 3.38 1.53 -1.71
CA ASN A 80 4.12 1.82 -2.94
C ASN A 80 5.61 1.50 -2.78
N GLY A 81 6.25 1.95 -1.70
CA GLY A 81 7.66 1.67 -1.44
C GLY A 81 7.96 0.18 -1.33
N GLU A 82 7.09 -0.61 -0.69
CA GLU A 82 7.31 -2.05 -0.57
C GLU A 82 7.10 -2.84 -1.88
N PHE A 83 6.36 -2.26 -2.83
CA PHE A 83 6.14 -2.89 -4.13
C PHE A 83 7.03 -2.36 -5.25
N GLU A 84 7.85 -1.33 -4.99
CA GLU A 84 8.70 -0.68 -5.98
C GLU A 84 9.57 -1.69 -6.75
N GLU A 85 10.34 -2.52 -6.05
CA GLU A 85 11.20 -3.53 -6.67
C GLU A 85 10.42 -4.53 -7.56
N LYS A 86 9.21 -4.94 -7.13
CA LYS A 86 8.37 -5.87 -7.90
C LYS A 86 7.77 -5.21 -9.15
N LEU A 87 7.44 -3.92 -9.06
CA LEU A 87 6.93 -3.14 -10.18
C LEU A 87 8.05 -2.90 -11.19
N ASP A 88 9.23 -2.54 -10.72
CA ASP A 88 10.43 -2.31 -11.56
C ASP A 88 10.86 -3.57 -12.29
N ALA A 89 10.83 -4.74 -11.64
CA ALA A 89 11.12 -6.04 -12.24
C ALA A 89 10.19 -6.38 -13.43
N ARG A 90 9.02 -5.73 -13.51
CA ARG A 90 8.05 -5.82 -14.61
C ARG A 90 8.03 -4.58 -15.50
N HIS A 91 8.99 -3.67 -15.32
CA HIS A 91 9.05 -2.37 -16.01
C HIS A 91 7.74 -1.57 -15.92
N LEU A 92 7.00 -1.71 -14.81
CA LEU A 92 5.76 -1.00 -14.57
C LEU A 92 6.04 0.39 -13.99
N GLN A 93 5.57 1.43 -14.68
CA GLN A 93 5.72 2.80 -14.21
C GLN A 93 4.56 3.17 -13.28
N LEU A 94 4.84 3.35 -11.99
CA LEU A 94 3.85 3.79 -11.01
C LEU A 94 3.65 5.31 -11.07
N ILE A 95 2.40 5.75 -11.20
CA ILE A 95 1.98 7.15 -11.18
C ILE A 95 1.00 7.34 -10.04
N ILE A 96 1.37 8.20 -9.08
CA ILE A 96 0.59 8.42 -7.86
C ILE A 96 0.01 9.84 -7.88
N ASN A 97 -1.31 9.94 -7.72
CA ASN A 97 -2.03 11.18 -7.51
C ASN A 97 -2.64 11.15 -6.11
N ALA A 98 -2.15 11.98 -5.21
CA ALA A 98 -2.63 12.05 -3.84
C ALA A 98 -2.82 13.51 -3.42
N PRO A 99 -3.81 13.82 -2.57
CA PRO A 99 -3.94 15.14 -1.97
C PRO A 99 -2.79 15.41 -1.01
N ARG A 100 -2.51 16.69 -0.75
CA ARG A 100 -1.52 17.09 0.26
C ARG A 100 -2.02 16.87 1.69
N GLU A 101 -3.34 16.92 1.87
CA GLU A 101 -3.97 16.72 3.16
C GLU A 101 -4.14 15.22 3.47
N PRO A 102 -3.97 14.81 4.73
CA PRO A 102 -4.20 13.44 5.13
C PRO A 102 -5.67 13.05 4.94
N LEU A 103 -5.90 11.81 4.53
CA LEU A 103 -7.22 11.20 4.44
C LEU A 103 -7.42 10.25 5.62
N MET A 104 -7.90 10.80 6.75
CA MET A 104 -8.10 10.02 7.97
C MET A 104 -9.33 9.13 7.86
N ILE A 105 -9.13 7.83 8.05
CA ILE A 105 -10.18 6.81 8.06
C ILE A 105 -10.11 5.98 9.34
N ARG A 106 -11.20 5.32 9.71
CA ARG A 106 -11.25 4.40 10.84
C ARG A 106 -11.21 2.95 10.34
N ALA A 107 -10.05 2.29 10.46
CA ALA A 107 -9.82 0.95 9.93
C ALA A 107 -8.87 0.13 10.80
N ASP A 108 -8.77 -1.17 10.54
CA ASP A 108 -7.70 -2.04 11.06
C ASP A 108 -6.50 -1.99 10.12
N GLY A 109 -5.38 -1.44 10.58
CA GLY A 109 -4.20 -1.20 9.76
C GLY A 109 -3.63 -2.46 9.11
N ARG A 110 -3.64 -3.60 9.82
CA ARG A 110 -3.16 -4.88 9.28
C ARG A 110 -4.09 -5.40 8.17
N ARG A 111 -5.39 -5.23 8.34
CA ARG A 111 -6.38 -5.68 7.35
C ARG A 111 -6.40 -4.75 6.14
N LEU A 112 -6.31 -3.46 6.35
CA LEU A 112 -6.18 -2.49 5.27
C LEU A 112 -4.90 -2.71 4.45
N TRP A 113 -3.76 -2.93 5.13
CA TRP A 113 -2.52 -3.32 4.47
C TRP A 113 -2.72 -4.54 3.56
N ARG A 114 -3.37 -5.59 4.08
CA ARG A 114 -3.64 -6.81 3.33
C ARG A 114 -4.54 -6.58 2.11
N VAL A 115 -5.49 -5.65 2.20
CA VAL A 115 -6.31 -5.22 1.06
C VAL A 115 -5.43 -4.64 -0.04
N LEU A 116 -4.60 -3.64 0.30
CA LEU A 116 -3.70 -3.01 -0.66
C LEU A 116 -2.69 -4.00 -1.23
N GLU A 117 -2.07 -4.83 -0.39
CA GLU A 117 -1.16 -5.89 -0.81
C GLU A 117 -1.77 -6.82 -1.87
N ASN A 118 -3.03 -7.24 -1.70
CA ASN A 118 -3.72 -8.07 -2.68
C ASN A 118 -3.92 -7.33 -4.02
N LEU A 119 -4.26 -6.03 -3.98
CA LEU A 119 -4.42 -5.22 -5.18
C LEU A 119 -3.09 -5.02 -5.93
N TYR A 120 -2.00 -4.70 -5.21
CA TYR A 120 -0.67 -4.56 -5.81
C TYR A 120 -0.14 -5.88 -6.37
N ASN A 121 -0.30 -6.99 -5.65
CA ASN A 121 0.07 -8.31 -6.15
C ASN A 121 -0.73 -8.67 -7.42
N ASN A 122 -1.99 -8.27 -7.52
CA ASN A 122 -2.79 -8.44 -8.73
C ASN A 122 -2.19 -7.65 -9.91
N VAL A 123 -1.84 -6.39 -9.68
CA VAL A 123 -1.18 -5.54 -10.68
C VAL A 123 0.16 -6.16 -11.13
N CYS A 124 1.05 -6.52 -10.20
CA CYS A 124 2.35 -7.13 -10.53
C CYS A 124 2.20 -8.42 -11.35
N LYS A 125 1.12 -9.17 -11.19
CA LYS A 125 0.88 -10.42 -11.92
C LYS A 125 0.28 -10.23 -13.30
N TYR A 126 -0.67 -9.30 -13.43
CA TYR A 126 -1.56 -9.24 -14.59
C TYR A 126 -1.43 -7.98 -15.41
N ALA A 127 -0.74 -6.94 -14.94
CA ALA A 127 -0.51 -5.75 -15.75
C ALA A 127 0.37 -6.05 -16.96
N MET A 128 0.10 -5.34 -18.05
CA MET A 128 0.93 -5.38 -19.26
C MET A 128 2.31 -4.84 -18.90
N GLU A 129 3.35 -5.62 -19.18
CA GLU A 129 4.74 -5.24 -18.94
C GLU A 129 5.10 -3.94 -19.67
N GLY A 130 5.89 -3.09 -19.03
CA GLY A 130 6.27 -1.79 -19.58
C GLY A 130 5.15 -0.75 -19.56
N SER A 131 3.97 -1.07 -19.03
CA SER A 131 2.84 -0.13 -18.97
C SER A 131 2.85 0.71 -17.69
N ARG A 132 1.86 1.63 -17.61
CA ARG A 132 1.67 2.49 -16.44
C ARG A 132 0.62 1.92 -15.50
N VAL A 133 0.90 2.08 -14.20
CA VAL A 133 -0.04 1.81 -13.10
C VAL A 133 -0.38 3.13 -12.45
N TYR A 134 -1.66 3.43 -12.32
CA TYR A 134 -2.13 4.66 -11.70
C TYR A 134 -2.72 4.35 -10.33
N VAL A 135 -2.25 5.07 -9.32
CA VAL A 135 -2.80 5.05 -7.97
C VAL A 135 -3.33 6.44 -7.66
N ASP A 136 -4.63 6.56 -7.49
CA ASP A 136 -5.30 7.81 -7.17
C ASP A 136 -5.90 7.74 -5.77
N LEU A 137 -5.61 8.74 -4.95
CA LEU A 137 -6.24 8.97 -3.66
C LEU A 137 -7.06 10.24 -3.74
N ALA A 138 -8.32 10.18 -3.36
CA ALA A 138 -9.23 11.31 -3.45
C ALA A 138 -10.15 11.39 -2.24
N ARG A 139 -10.48 12.63 -1.85
CA ARG A 139 -11.59 12.92 -0.96
C ARG A 139 -12.85 13.10 -1.81
N VAL A 140 -13.86 12.28 -1.56
CA VAL A 140 -15.21 12.49 -2.10
C VAL A 140 -16.03 13.20 -1.03
N PRO A 141 -16.57 14.41 -1.31
CA PRO A 141 -17.35 15.12 -0.32
C PRO A 141 -18.64 14.36 0.00
N GLY A 142 -19.03 14.40 1.26
CA GLY A 142 -20.34 13.92 1.67
C GLY A 142 -21.46 14.82 1.16
N ASN A 143 -22.68 14.33 1.22
CA ASN A 143 -23.87 15.13 0.90
C ASN A 143 -24.66 15.37 2.17
N ALA A 144 -24.72 16.64 2.60
CA ALA A 144 -25.44 17.06 3.79
C ALA A 144 -26.96 16.82 3.68
N GLU A 145 -27.53 16.87 2.47
CA GLU A 145 -28.97 16.64 2.25
C GLU A 145 -29.36 15.17 2.45
N THR A 146 -28.45 14.25 2.08
CA THR A 146 -28.67 12.80 2.25
C THR A 146 -28.05 12.25 3.52
N GLY A 147 -27.33 13.09 4.29
CA GLY A 147 -26.62 12.68 5.51
C GLY A 147 -25.47 11.70 5.26
N THR A 148 -24.94 11.65 4.04
CA THR A 148 -23.79 10.79 3.71
C THR A 148 -22.49 11.45 4.11
N ALA A 149 -21.64 10.73 4.84
CA ALA A 149 -20.31 11.18 5.22
C ALA A 149 -19.40 11.34 4.00
N GLY A 150 -18.40 12.22 4.09
CA GLY A 150 -17.34 12.28 3.09
C GLY A 150 -16.52 11.00 3.09
N GLN A 151 -15.97 10.61 1.94
CA GLN A 151 -15.21 9.38 1.80
C GLN A 151 -13.78 9.63 1.34
N ALA A 152 -12.85 8.82 1.86
CA ALA A 152 -11.52 8.64 1.32
C ALA A 152 -11.56 7.47 0.34
N VAL A 153 -11.13 7.70 -0.91
CA VAL A 153 -11.16 6.71 -1.97
C VAL A 153 -9.75 6.44 -2.45
N PHE A 154 -9.32 5.19 -2.37
CA PHE A 154 -8.13 4.66 -3.02
C PHE A 154 -8.55 3.97 -4.32
N THR A 155 -7.87 4.27 -5.41
CA THR A 155 -8.10 3.66 -6.72
C THR A 155 -6.79 3.18 -7.30
N ILE A 156 -6.73 1.94 -7.79
CA ILE A 156 -5.61 1.43 -8.56
C ILE A 156 -6.08 1.01 -9.95
N LYS A 157 -5.32 1.39 -10.99
CA LYS A 157 -5.67 1.13 -12.40
C LYS A 157 -4.46 0.66 -13.17
N ASN A 158 -4.66 -0.34 -14.03
CA ASN A 158 -3.64 -0.81 -14.97
C ASN A 158 -4.29 -1.38 -16.23
N ILE A 159 -3.52 -1.49 -17.29
CA ILE A 159 -3.89 -2.27 -18.48
C ILE A 159 -3.49 -3.72 -18.23
N SER A 160 -4.40 -4.65 -18.49
CA SER A 160 -4.15 -6.09 -18.38
C SER A 160 -3.28 -6.59 -19.54
N ALA A 161 -2.36 -7.51 -19.25
CA ALA A 161 -1.56 -8.17 -20.29
C ALA A 161 -2.39 -9.11 -21.19
N ASN A 162 -3.56 -9.53 -20.71
CA ASN A 162 -4.46 -10.42 -21.42
C ASN A 162 -5.86 -9.81 -21.46
N PRO A 163 -6.65 -10.09 -22.51
CA PRO A 163 -8.03 -9.65 -22.58
C PRO A 163 -8.85 -10.08 -21.36
N LEU A 164 -9.62 -9.14 -20.81
CA LEU A 164 -10.49 -9.38 -19.67
C LEU A 164 -11.90 -9.73 -20.16
N ASN A 165 -12.09 -10.97 -20.63
CA ASN A 165 -13.39 -11.50 -21.11
C ASN A 165 -14.23 -12.05 -19.94
N ILE A 166 -14.24 -11.35 -18.82
CA ILE A 166 -14.93 -11.74 -17.59
C ILE A 166 -15.60 -10.52 -16.97
N ARG A 167 -16.73 -10.72 -16.32
CA ARG A 167 -17.43 -9.63 -15.64
C ARG A 167 -16.72 -9.28 -14.32
N ALA A 168 -16.85 -8.00 -13.93
CA ALA A 168 -16.20 -7.50 -12.71
C ALA A 168 -16.71 -8.22 -11.43
N ASP A 169 -17.99 -8.55 -11.36
CA ASP A 169 -18.61 -9.29 -10.26
C ASP A 169 -18.05 -10.71 -10.16
N GLU A 170 -17.89 -11.41 -11.28
CA GLU A 170 -17.33 -12.76 -11.31
C GLU A 170 -15.87 -12.78 -10.84
N LEU A 171 -15.05 -11.76 -11.16
CA LEU A 171 -13.65 -11.68 -10.70
C LEU A 171 -13.50 -11.52 -9.18
N THR A 172 -14.54 -11.07 -8.50
CA THR A 172 -14.55 -10.99 -7.03
C THR A 172 -15.04 -12.26 -6.36
N GLU A 173 -15.52 -13.25 -7.12
CA GLU A 173 -15.87 -14.56 -6.59
C GLU A 173 -14.60 -15.36 -6.22
N ARG A 174 -14.75 -16.30 -5.31
CA ARG A 174 -13.64 -17.13 -4.83
C ARG A 174 -13.23 -18.15 -5.86
N PHE A 175 -11.92 -18.33 -6.01
CA PHE A 175 -11.32 -19.29 -6.94
C PHE A 175 -11.60 -18.99 -8.42
N VAL A 176 -12.21 -17.85 -8.73
CA VAL A 176 -12.42 -17.43 -10.12
C VAL A 176 -11.14 -16.81 -10.64
N ARG A 177 -10.82 -17.18 -11.87
CA ARG A 177 -9.65 -16.71 -12.62
C ARG A 177 -10.08 -16.51 -14.07
N GLY A 178 -9.69 -15.39 -14.67
CA GLY A 178 -9.91 -15.19 -16.10
C GLY A 178 -9.33 -16.37 -16.92
N ASP A 179 -9.99 -16.74 -18.01
CA ASP A 179 -9.67 -17.96 -18.76
C ASP A 179 -8.18 -18.10 -19.14
N VAL A 180 -7.52 -17.00 -19.53
CA VAL A 180 -6.10 -16.97 -19.87
C VAL A 180 -5.20 -17.02 -18.62
N ALA A 181 -5.70 -16.57 -17.48
CA ALA A 181 -4.96 -16.58 -16.22
C ALA A 181 -4.84 -17.95 -15.56
N ARG A 182 -5.42 -19.00 -16.13
CA ARG A 182 -5.30 -20.39 -15.60
C ARG A 182 -3.87 -20.91 -15.62
N THR A 183 -3.04 -20.41 -16.50
CA THR A 183 -1.61 -20.78 -16.61
C THR A 183 -0.71 -19.94 -15.70
N THR A 184 -1.14 -18.75 -15.27
CA THR A 184 -0.37 -17.88 -14.38
C THR A 184 -0.48 -18.35 -12.92
N GLU A 185 0.54 -18.10 -12.11
CA GLU A 185 0.54 -18.46 -10.69
C GLU A 185 -0.40 -17.56 -9.87
N GLY A 186 -1.34 -18.16 -9.11
CA GLY A 186 -2.24 -17.41 -8.23
C GLY A 186 -3.31 -18.29 -7.59
N SER A 187 -3.84 -17.90 -6.43
CA SER A 187 -4.92 -18.60 -5.70
C SER A 187 -6.30 -18.34 -6.31
N GLY A 188 -6.50 -17.24 -7.00
CA GLY A 188 -7.83 -16.74 -7.35
C GLY A 188 -8.63 -16.22 -6.14
N LEU A 189 -7.96 -15.98 -5.01
CA LEU A 189 -8.58 -15.52 -3.77
C LEU A 189 -8.26 -14.05 -3.45
N GLY A 190 -7.22 -13.47 -4.06
CA GLY A 190 -6.72 -12.13 -3.66
C GLY A 190 -7.78 -11.03 -3.74
N LEU A 191 -8.55 -10.97 -4.83
CA LEU A 191 -9.61 -9.95 -4.99
C LEU A 191 -10.80 -10.21 -4.07
N SER A 192 -11.21 -11.45 -3.87
CA SER A 192 -12.27 -11.77 -2.91
C SER A 192 -11.86 -11.48 -1.47
N ILE A 193 -10.59 -11.74 -1.09
CA ILE A 193 -10.04 -11.36 0.22
C ILE A 193 -10.03 -9.84 0.38
N ALA A 194 -9.57 -9.10 -0.64
CA ALA A 194 -9.57 -7.64 -0.60
C ALA A 194 -10.98 -7.07 -0.41
N LYS A 195 -11.97 -7.60 -1.12
CA LYS A 195 -13.37 -7.25 -0.97
C LYS A 195 -13.89 -7.58 0.43
N ASP A 196 -13.79 -8.85 0.86
CA ASP A 196 -14.29 -9.32 2.14
C ASP A 196 -13.69 -8.53 3.32
N LEU A 197 -12.36 -8.24 3.29
CA LEU A 197 -11.69 -7.45 4.32
C LEU A 197 -12.07 -5.98 4.30
N THR A 198 -12.36 -5.39 3.14
CA THR A 198 -12.85 -4.01 3.03
C THR A 198 -14.25 -3.90 3.62
N GLU A 199 -15.17 -4.77 3.21
CA GLU A 199 -16.56 -4.79 3.68
C GLU A 199 -16.65 -5.10 5.19
N LEU A 200 -15.82 -6.00 5.70
CA LEU A 200 -15.73 -6.31 7.13
C LEU A 200 -15.35 -5.08 7.97
N GLN A 201 -14.54 -4.19 7.41
CA GLN A 201 -14.16 -2.93 8.02
C GLN A 201 -15.14 -1.77 7.74
N LYS A 202 -16.33 -2.08 7.18
CA LYS A 202 -17.37 -1.11 6.78
C LYS A 202 -16.95 -0.19 5.62
N GLY A 203 -15.91 -0.56 4.87
CA GLY A 203 -15.55 0.10 3.61
C GLY A 203 -16.36 -0.46 2.45
N GLN A 204 -16.21 0.18 1.30
CA GLN A 204 -16.82 -0.23 0.03
C GLN A 204 -15.75 -0.66 -0.94
N PHE A 205 -15.92 -1.81 -1.56
CA PHE A 205 -15.05 -2.33 -2.60
C PHE A 205 -15.79 -2.31 -3.94
N SER A 206 -15.14 -1.79 -4.98
CA SER A 206 -15.70 -1.75 -6.32
C SER A 206 -14.65 -2.14 -7.35
N LEU A 207 -15.07 -2.92 -8.35
CA LEU A 207 -14.23 -3.36 -9.45
C LEU A 207 -14.86 -2.95 -10.77
N TYR A 208 -14.06 -2.41 -11.68
CA TYR A 208 -14.49 -2.00 -13.00
C TYR A 208 -13.55 -2.58 -14.06
N ILE A 209 -14.13 -3.07 -15.12
CA ILE A 209 -13.45 -3.59 -16.31
C ILE A 209 -14.01 -2.88 -17.52
N ASP A 210 -13.12 -2.33 -18.34
CA ASP A 210 -13.47 -1.73 -19.62
C ASP A 210 -12.42 -2.15 -20.67
N GLY A 211 -12.75 -3.12 -21.50
CA GLY A 211 -11.80 -3.79 -22.35
C GLY A 211 -10.64 -4.39 -21.52
N ASP A 212 -9.42 -3.92 -21.78
CA ASP A 212 -8.22 -4.37 -21.05
C ASP A 212 -7.91 -3.51 -19.80
N LEU A 213 -8.70 -2.47 -19.55
CA LEU A 213 -8.54 -1.64 -18.36
C LEU A 213 -9.13 -2.34 -17.13
N PHE A 214 -8.27 -2.61 -16.17
CA PHE A 214 -8.63 -3.03 -14.83
C PHE A 214 -8.58 -1.85 -13.88
N LYS A 215 -9.63 -1.66 -13.07
CA LYS A 215 -9.72 -0.62 -12.05
C LYS A 215 -10.35 -1.18 -10.79
N ALA A 216 -9.65 -1.13 -9.68
CA ALA A 216 -10.19 -1.45 -8.36
C ALA A 216 -10.25 -0.19 -7.49
N GLN A 217 -11.33 -0.06 -6.71
CA GLN A 217 -11.53 1.04 -5.78
C GLN A 217 -11.86 0.51 -4.38
N VAL A 218 -11.30 1.18 -3.38
CA VAL A 218 -11.58 0.95 -1.97
C VAL A 218 -11.96 2.30 -1.35
N ALA A 219 -13.13 2.39 -0.74
CA ALA A 219 -13.61 3.60 -0.12
C ALA A 219 -13.95 3.37 1.35
N PHE A 220 -13.61 4.34 2.18
CA PHE A 220 -13.94 4.39 3.61
C PHE A 220 -14.48 5.76 3.96
N ASP A 221 -15.38 5.81 4.94
CA ASP A 221 -15.84 7.07 5.47
C ASP A 221 -14.70 7.82 6.15
N LEU A 222 -14.61 9.13 5.87
CA LEU A 222 -13.63 10.00 6.53
C LEU A 222 -13.98 10.16 8.00
N VAL A 223 -12.97 10.10 8.85
CA VAL A 223 -13.09 10.55 10.24
C VAL A 223 -13.22 12.07 10.20
N GLU A 224 -14.40 12.58 10.55
CA GLU A 224 -14.57 14.01 10.77
C GLU A 224 -13.67 14.39 11.96
N LYS A 225 -12.78 15.37 11.76
CA LYS A 225 -12.15 16.04 12.90
C LYS A 225 -13.29 16.66 13.68
N THR A 226 -13.65 16.07 14.82
CA THR A 226 -14.43 16.78 15.81
C THR A 226 -13.59 18.00 16.16
N THR A 227 -13.92 19.13 15.60
CA THR A 227 -13.46 20.41 16.13
C THR A 227 -14.04 20.40 17.53
N GLU A 228 -13.21 20.14 18.54
CA GLU A 228 -13.51 20.54 19.89
C GLU A 228 -13.81 22.03 19.79
N LYS A 229 -15.12 22.37 19.72
CA LYS A 229 -15.56 23.70 20.07
C LYS A 229 -15.04 23.88 21.48
N ALA A 230 -14.01 24.71 21.60
CA ALA A 230 -13.70 25.35 22.86
C ALA A 230 -15.03 25.83 23.40
N VAL A 231 -15.49 25.17 24.44
CA VAL A 231 -16.52 25.72 25.31
C VAL A 231 -15.80 26.91 25.93
N GLU A 232 -15.89 28.06 25.27
CA GLU A 232 -15.60 29.34 25.91
C GLU A 232 -16.58 29.43 27.07
N ASP A 233 -16.00 29.18 28.20
CA ASP A 233 -16.56 29.41 29.52
C ASP A 233 -17.20 30.83 29.54
N ALA A 234 -18.50 30.89 29.43
CA ALA A 234 -19.25 32.07 29.70
C ALA A 234 -19.24 32.25 31.23
N GLY A 235 -18.12 32.71 31.75
CA GLY A 235 -17.99 33.16 33.12
C GLY A 235 -18.88 34.37 33.32
N ILE A 236 -19.97 34.16 34.03
CA ILE A 236 -20.78 35.18 34.62
C ILE A 236 -19.91 35.93 35.64
N ILE A 237 -19.60 37.18 35.33
CA ILE A 237 -18.96 38.09 36.27
C ILE A 237 -20.07 38.59 37.23
N GLU A 238 -20.13 38.07 38.43
CA GLU A 238 -20.77 38.75 39.55
C GLU A 238 -19.79 39.79 40.10
N GLU A 239 -20.13 41.05 39.93
CA GLU A 239 -19.52 42.17 40.63
C GLU A 239 -19.80 42.06 42.14
N THR A 240 -18.76 42.01 42.94
CA THR A 240 -18.82 42.44 44.34
C THR A 240 -17.65 43.35 44.62
N ASP A 241 -18.06 44.58 44.95
CA ASP A 241 -17.25 45.68 45.47
C ASP A 241 -16.48 45.35 46.77
N ALA A 242 -15.36 45.92 46.93
CA ALA A 242 -14.82 46.70 48.02
C ALA A 242 -13.32 46.55 48.35
N SER A 243 -12.63 47.57 48.01
CA SER A 243 -11.72 48.39 48.87
C SER A 243 -10.41 47.77 49.46
N GLU A 244 -9.40 48.56 49.17
CA GLU A 244 -8.31 49.02 50.09
C GLU A 244 -7.05 48.10 50.26
N ALA A 245 -5.99 48.56 49.80
CA ALA A 245 -4.82 49.20 50.45
C ALA A 245 -3.50 48.87 49.73
N ALA A 246 -2.83 49.95 49.53
CA ALA A 246 -1.49 50.14 48.97
C ALA A 246 -0.38 49.29 49.64
N GLU A 247 0.63 48.95 48.85
CA GLU A 247 2.05 49.33 49.07
C GLU A 247 2.96 48.81 47.96
N LYS A 248 3.71 49.75 47.35
CA LYS A 248 4.94 49.58 46.58
C LYS A 248 6.11 49.97 47.51
N PRO A 249 7.39 49.85 47.13
CA PRO A 249 8.16 49.00 46.20
C PRO A 249 9.52 48.50 46.78
N LYS A 250 10.36 47.79 46.02
CA LYS A 250 11.82 47.91 45.84
C LYS A 250 12.34 46.74 44.98
N LYS A 251 12.88 47.10 43.91
CA LYS A 251 14.24 47.03 43.27
C LYS A 251 15.22 46.05 43.92
N ASP A 252 15.81 45.21 43.05
CA ASP A 252 17.19 45.24 42.56
C ASP A 252 17.50 43.97 41.79
N ASP A 253 17.97 44.20 40.55
CA ASP A 253 19.22 43.83 39.87
C ASP A 253 19.70 42.37 39.97
N GLU A 254 19.86 41.67 38.87
CA GLU A 254 21.16 41.47 38.20
C GLU A 254 21.04 40.64 36.94
N LEU A 255 21.73 41.10 35.92
CA LEU A 255 22.03 40.50 34.65
C LEU A 255 22.77 39.13 34.78
N LYS A 256 22.45 38.18 33.89
CA LYS A 256 23.50 37.42 33.21
C LYS A 256 23.04 37.04 31.80
N LYS A 257 23.76 37.64 30.86
CA LYS A 257 23.86 37.28 29.45
C LYS A 257 24.55 35.95 29.30
N THR A 258 24.11 35.05 28.39
CA THR A 258 25.00 34.23 27.58
C THR A 258 24.30 33.80 26.29
N ASN A 259 24.71 34.42 25.22
CA ASN A 259 25.21 33.94 23.95
C ASN A 259 24.43 32.84 23.18
N ILE A 260 23.85 33.33 22.10
CA ILE A 260 23.54 32.61 20.85
C ILE A 260 24.81 32.53 20.02
N PRO A 261 25.09 31.48 19.29
CA PRO A 261 25.85 31.57 18.04
C PRO A 261 24.94 31.40 16.81
N GLU A 262 25.10 32.37 15.95
CA GLU A 262 24.61 32.45 14.58
C GLU A 262 25.27 31.42 13.65
N GLU A 263 24.48 31.05 12.63
CA GLU A 263 24.89 30.83 11.24
C GLU A 263 25.92 29.74 10.89
N ALA A 264 25.43 28.76 10.10
CA ALA A 264 26.20 28.19 9.00
C ALA A 264 25.31 28.02 7.74
N THR A 265 25.33 29.07 6.94
CA THR A 265 24.91 29.08 5.54
C THR A 265 25.94 28.26 4.75
N ILE A 266 25.49 27.18 4.08
CA ILE A 266 26.28 26.53 3.04
C ILE A 266 25.67 26.85 1.68
N GLN A 267 26.30 27.80 1.00
CA GLN A 267 26.20 27.99 -0.44
C GLN A 267 26.85 26.79 -1.15
N LYS A 268 26.16 26.19 -2.07
CA LYS A 268 26.75 25.33 -3.12
C LYS A 268 26.71 26.10 -4.44
N GLU A 269 27.90 26.52 -4.85
CA GLU A 269 28.20 27.06 -6.16
C GLU A 269 27.87 26.06 -7.28
N VAL A 270 27.27 26.65 -8.30
CA VAL A 270 27.09 26.08 -9.63
C VAL A 270 28.41 26.25 -10.38
N ASN A 271 29.06 25.17 -10.75
CA ASN A 271 30.07 25.20 -11.80
C ASN A 271 29.56 24.40 -12.99
N GLY A 272 29.14 25.13 -14.02
CA GLY A 272 28.98 24.58 -15.35
C GLY A 272 30.34 24.53 -16.03
N GLU A 273 30.65 23.41 -16.63
CA GLU A 273 31.56 23.34 -17.77
C GLU A 273 31.21 22.19 -18.69
N SER A 274 31.03 22.55 -19.90
CA SER A 274 30.92 21.88 -21.17
C SER A 274 31.63 20.53 -21.30
N SER A 275 30.94 19.55 -21.91
CA SER A 275 31.58 18.60 -22.81
C SER A 275 30.57 18.11 -23.89
N GLU A 276 30.35 18.98 -24.88
CA GLU A 276 30.18 18.57 -26.28
C GLU A 276 31.54 17.99 -26.73
N ASN A 277 31.62 16.65 -26.83
CA ASN A 277 32.55 15.93 -27.74
C ASN A 277 32.61 14.43 -27.37
N ALA A 278 31.56 13.72 -27.69
CA ALA A 278 31.61 12.23 -27.75
C ALA A 278 30.43 11.62 -28.57
N ILE A 279 29.98 12.26 -29.62
CA ILE A 279 29.01 11.69 -30.56
C ILE A 279 29.57 11.90 -31.97
N ASN A 280 30.66 11.24 -32.32
CA ASN A 280 31.12 11.16 -33.72
C ASN A 280 32.11 10.03 -34.02
N GLU A 281 32.14 8.93 -33.27
CA GLU A 281 33.01 7.79 -33.58
C GLU A 281 32.33 6.42 -33.59
N THR A 282 31.02 6.31 -33.75
CA THR A 282 30.34 4.99 -33.79
C THR A 282 29.45 4.79 -35.03
N ILE A 283 29.63 5.55 -36.10
CA ILE A 283 28.85 5.37 -37.36
C ILE A 283 29.71 4.88 -38.54
N ASN A 284 30.92 4.39 -38.31
CA ASN A 284 31.76 3.95 -39.44
C ASN A 284 32.29 2.49 -39.40
N THR A 285 31.59 1.59 -38.71
CA THR A 285 32.02 0.16 -38.67
C THR A 285 30.93 -0.84 -39.00
N THR A 286 29.83 -0.46 -39.67
CA THR A 286 28.76 -1.43 -40.01
C THR A 286 28.42 -1.47 -41.52
N GLU A 287 29.29 -1.02 -42.39
CA GLU A 287 29.09 -1.07 -43.85
C GLU A 287 30.14 -1.90 -44.60
N ASN A 288 30.79 -2.90 -43.98
CA ASN A 288 31.73 -3.74 -44.69
C ASN A 288 31.66 -5.24 -44.37
N SER A 289 30.46 -5.82 -44.31
CA SER A 289 30.26 -7.27 -44.21
C SER A 289 28.98 -7.72 -44.91
N ARG A 290 28.79 -7.26 -46.16
CA ARG A 290 27.84 -7.83 -47.10
C ARG A 290 28.46 -7.78 -48.50
N ASN A 291 29.41 -8.63 -48.73
CA ASN A 291 29.83 -9.11 -50.04
C ASN A 291 31.03 -10.07 -49.83
N GLU A 292 30.70 -11.28 -49.50
CA GLU A 292 31.40 -12.53 -49.94
C GLU A 292 30.46 -13.71 -49.65
#